data_96531ad280a9fff2f1a04096bb8ea1b4
#
_entry.id   96531ad280a9fff2f1a04096bb8ea1b4
#
_cell.length_a   1.000
_cell.length_b   1.000
_cell.length_c   1.000
_cell.angle_alpha   90.00
_cell.angle_beta   90.00
_cell.angle_gamma   90.00
#
_symmetry.space_group_name_H-M   'P 1'
#
loop_
_entity.id
_entity.type
_entity.pdbx_description
1 polymer ?
#
loop_
_entity_poly.entity_id
_entity_poly.type
_entity_poly.pdbx_seq_one_letter_code
_entity_poly.pdbx_strand_id
1 'polypeptide(L)'
;MCIRDRNIPSLLRYLLVNLIIVPTRSFSSSKGYKELWTKRGSPLKFHMEDLVKKVSKKLNKSHEVFYAMRYKNPSINSVLKKIEKKGFNEIILFPIFPQYSSATTGSFLEKTFKEISSWTVIPKITTIDQFYDNPKFINAFVENIKKFDLKKYDKVIFSYHGLPVSQLNEVYEEGLCSDRDCEEGVHGDNHYCYKATCFETTKLINKKIKLPNKKIVTSFQSRLDSGWVKPFSDKVIKDLAESGAKSLLVVSPSFTIDCLETCLLYTSDAADEKV
;
A
#
# COMPACT_ATOMS: atom_id res chain seq x y z
N MET A 1 11.58 0.93 -1.15
CA MET A 1 10.81 0.31 -2.27
C MET A 1 10.66 1.25 -3.44
N CYS A 2 10.20 2.47 -3.25
CA CYS A 2 9.96 3.46 -4.34
C CYS A 2 11.21 3.87 -5.15
N ILE A 3 12.41 3.73 -4.60
CA ILE A 3 13.67 4.04 -5.31
C ILE A 3 14.01 2.98 -6.38
N ARG A 4 13.36 1.82 -6.36
CA ARG A 4 13.63 0.74 -7.34
C ARG A 4 12.89 0.95 -8.68
N ASP A 5 11.92 1.85 -8.74
CA ASP A 5 11.04 1.95 -9.88
C ASP A 5 11.27 3.23 -10.69
N ARG A 6 11.65 3.02 -11.90
CA ARG A 6 11.49 3.70 -13.19
C ARG A 6 12.32 4.94 -13.52
N ASN A 7 12.57 5.91 -12.63
CA ASN A 7 13.18 7.19 -13.05
C ASN A 7 14.72 7.24 -12.97
N ILE A 8 15.37 6.13 -12.62
CA ILE A 8 16.83 6.06 -12.52
C ILE A 8 17.36 4.96 -13.44
N PRO A 9 18.34 5.23 -14.30
CA PRO A 9 18.98 4.21 -15.13
C PRO A 9 19.44 3.00 -14.33
N SER A 10 19.28 1.80 -14.86
CA SER A 10 19.47 0.53 -14.15
C SER A 10 20.83 0.40 -13.45
N LEU A 11 21.90 0.85 -14.10
CA LEU A 11 23.25 0.82 -13.53
C LEU A 11 23.38 1.78 -12.33
N LEU A 12 22.92 3.02 -12.48
CA LEU A 12 22.97 4.03 -11.42
C LEU A 12 22.12 3.59 -10.22
N ARG A 13 20.96 3.01 -10.46
CA ARG A 13 20.08 2.41 -9.46
C ARG A 13 20.76 1.25 -8.73
N TYR A 14 21.44 0.37 -9.44
CA TYR A 14 22.19 -0.74 -8.85
C TYR A 14 23.29 -0.23 -7.90
N LEU A 15 24.07 0.75 -8.34
CA LEU A 15 25.13 1.37 -7.53
C LEU A 15 24.54 2.07 -6.30
N LEU A 16 23.52 2.91 -6.47
CA LEU A 16 22.84 3.62 -5.38
C LEU A 16 22.31 2.66 -4.30
N VAL A 17 21.62 1.60 -4.74
CA VAL A 17 21.04 0.64 -3.80
C VAL A 17 22.10 -0.18 -3.07
N ASN A 18 23.09 -0.72 -3.78
CA ASN A 18 24.03 -1.67 -3.18
C ASN A 18 25.19 -1.00 -2.45
N LEU A 19 25.62 0.18 -2.89
CA LEU A 19 26.79 0.87 -2.28
C LEU A 19 26.39 1.92 -1.23
N ILE A 20 25.18 2.47 -1.31
CA ILE A 20 24.74 3.53 -0.40
C ILE A 20 23.60 3.06 0.50
N ILE A 21 22.44 2.69 -0.10
CA ILE A 21 21.22 2.43 0.69
C ILE A 21 21.35 1.17 1.55
N VAL A 22 21.83 0.07 1.00
CA VAL A 22 21.96 -1.19 1.75
C VAL A 22 22.95 -1.05 2.90
N PRO A 23 24.16 -0.55 2.73
CA PRO A 23 25.10 -0.39 3.85
C PRO A 23 24.61 0.56 4.94
N THR A 24 23.98 1.68 4.57
CA THR A 24 23.59 2.72 5.54
C THR A 24 22.28 2.42 6.27
N ARG A 25 21.32 1.75 5.60
CA ARG A 25 19.97 1.50 6.16
C ARG A 25 19.74 0.09 6.67
N SER A 26 20.60 -0.88 6.33
CA SER A 26 20.34 -2.27 6.71
C SER A 26 20.31 -2.47 8.23
N PHE A 27 21.17 -1.77 8.97
CA PHE A 27 21.24 -1.88 10.43
C PHE A 27 19.98 -1.34 11.13
N SER A 28 19.56 -0.11 10.82
CA SER A 28 18.36 0.48 11.42
C SER A 28 17.09 -0.27 11.01
N SER A 29 16.95 -0.60 9.73
CA SER A 29 15.81 -1.40 9.24
C SER A 29 15.78 -2.78 9.88
N SER A 30 16.92 -3.45 10.06
CA SER A 30 16.96 -4.79 10.67
C SER A 30 16.49 -4.78 12.13
N LYS A 31 16.76 -3.72 12.89
CA LYS A 31 16.28 -3.56 14.27
C LYS A 31 14.76 -3.52 14.30
N GLY A 32 14.11 -2.65 13.53
CA GLY A 32 12.66 -2.58 13.46
C GLY A 32 12.03 -3.89 12.98
N TYR A 33 12.61 -4.56 11.97
CA TYR A 33 12.11 -5.88 11.56
C TYR A 33 12.24 -6.95 12.64
N LYS A 34 13.29 -6.93 13.48
CA LYS A 34 13.44 -7.86 14.61
C LYS A 34 12.36 -7.67 15.66
N GLU A 35 11.94 -6.46 15.94
CA GLU A 35 10.87 -6.14 16.88
C GLU A 35 9.51 -6.68 16.42
N LEU A 36 9.29 -6.69 15.09
CA LEU A 36 8.08 -7.25 14.48
C LEU A 36 8.08 -8.79 14.38
N TRP A 37 9.24 -9.42 14.46
CA TRP A 37 9.37 -10.84 14.20
C TRP A 37 8.71 -11.67 15.29
N THR A 38 7.66 -12.41 14.92
CA THR A 38 6.94 -13.29 15.84
C THR A 38 7.49 -14.72 15.77
N LYS A 39 6.98 -15.61 16.63
CA LYS A 39 7.24 -17.06 16.51
C LYS A 39 6.82 -17.64 15.16
N ARG A 40 5.88 -17.01 14.45
CA ARG A 40 5.45 -17.38 13.09
C ARG A 40 6.29 -16.73 11.98
N GLY A 41 7.29 -15.91 12.33
CA GLY A 41 8.12 -15.16 11.40
C GLY A 41 7.56 -13.76 11.10
N SER A 42 7.78 -13.27 9.86
CA SER A 42 7.30 -11.95 9.41
C SER A 42 5.78 -11.87 9.34
N PRO A 43 5.14 -10.82 9.95
CA PRO A 43 3.70 -10.60 9.85
C PRO A 43 3.19 -10.62 8.41
N LEU A 44 3.84 -9.89 7.53
CA LEU A 44 3.48 -9.86 6.12
C LEU A 44 3.38 -11.26 5.50
N LYS A 45 4.30 -12.16 5.84
CA LYS A 45 4.32 -13.51 5.27
C LYS A 45 3.21 -14.39 5.84
N PHE A 46 3.09 -14.48 7.16
CA PHE A 46 2.11 -15.39 7.74
C PHE A 46 0.66 -14.91 7.55
N HIS A 47 0.42 -13.60 7.52
CA HIS A 47 -0.91 -13.08 7.19
C HIS A 47 -1.28 -13.34 5.72
N MET A 48 -0.30 -13.28 4.81
CA MET A 48 -0.54 -13.68 3.42
C MET A 48 -0.88 -15.18 3.33
N GLU A 49 -0.16 -16.05 4.04
CA GLU A 49 -0.46 -17.48 4.09
C GLU A 49 -1.86 -17.77 4.67
N ASP A 50 -2.24 -17.05 5.74
CA ASP A 50 -3.58 -17.16 6.33
C ASP A 50 -4.67 -16.65 5.38
N LEU A 51 -4.41 -15.57 4.64
CA LEU A 51 -5.31 -15.06 3.61
C LEU A 51 -5.55 -16.10 2.52
N VAL A 52 -4.47 -16.69 1.98
CA VAL A 52 -4.57 -17.76 0.97
C VAL A 52 -5.41 -18.92 1.47
N LYS A 53 -5.18 -19.40 2.70
CA LYS A 53 -5.98 -20.49 3.31
C LYS A 53 -7.47 -20.12 3.38
N LYS A 54 -7.79 -18.90 3.82
CA LYS A 54 -9.18 -18.42 3.93
C LYS A 54 -9.85 -18.28 2.57
N VAL A 55 -9.15 -17.74 1.58
CA VAL A 55 -9.67 -17.58 0.21
C VAL A 55 -9.85 -18.94 -0.46
N SER A 56 -8.87 -19.84 -0.36
CA SER A 56 -8.97 -21.21 -0.89
C SER A 56 -10.18 -21.95 -0.32
N LYS A 57 -10.43 -21.81 1.00
CA LYS A 57 -11.62 -22.40 1.63
C LYS A 57 -12.93 -21.83 1.07
N LYS A 58 -12.98 -20.53 0.79
CA LYS A 58 -14.19 -19.87 0.24
C LYS A 58 -14.46 -20.21 -1.23
N LEU A 59 -13.41 -20.34 -2.03
CA LEU A 59 -13.50 -20.63 -3.45
C LEU A 59 -13.68 -22.14 -3.73
N ASN A 60 -13.53 -22.97 -2.71
CA ASN A 60 -13.59 -24.43 -2.79
C ASN A 60 -12.66 -24.99 -3.90
N LYS A 61 -13.20 -25.97 -4.69
CA LYS A 61 -12.46 -26.63 -5.78
C LYS A 61 -12.51 -25.88 -7.12
N SER A 62 -13.25 -24.76 -7.20
CA SER A 62 -13.41 -24.01 -8.45
C SER A 62 -12.14 -23.25 -8.85
N HIS A 63 -11.30 -22.89 -7.88
CA HIS A 63 -10.08 -22.13 -8.09
C HIS A 63 -8.95 -22.69 -7.22
N GLU A 64 -7.74 -22.64 -7.75
CA GLU A 64 -6.53 -22.87 -6.96
C GLU A 64 -5.87 -21.52 -6.65
N VAL A 65 -5.58 -21.29 -5.37
CA VAL A 65 -5.08 -19.99 -4.90
C VAL A 65 -3.59 -20.08 -4.59
N PHE A 66 -2.83 -19.17 -5.18
CA PHE A 66 -1.40 -19.02 -4.96
C PHE A 66 -1.10 -17.61 -4.46
N TYR A 67 0.02 -17.45 -3.75
CA TYR A 67 0.56 -16.11 -3.52
C TYR A 67 2.00 -16.02 -4.01
N ALA A 68 2.38 -14.83 -4.42
CA ALA A 68 3.73 -14.52 -4.84
C ALA A 68 4.15 -13.16 -4.29
N MET A 69 5.44 -13.03 -4.01
CA MET A 69 6.04 -11.78 -3.54
C MET A 69 6.79 -11.11 -4.68
N ARG A 70 6.59 -9.79 -4.84
CA ARG A 70 7.35 -9.00 -5.84
C ARG A 70 8.85 -9.07 -5.56
N TYR A 71 9.21 -9.06 -4.28
CA TYR A 71 10.57 -9.22 -3.77
C TYR A 71 10.60 -10.36 -2.76
N LYS A 72 11.63 -11.18 -2.75
CA LYS A 72 11.79 -12.37 -1.88
C LYS A 72 10.91 -13.55 -2.30
N ASN A 73 10.73 -14.51 -1.41
CA ASN A 73 10.08 -15.79 -1.67
C ASN A 73 8.71 -15.91 -0.98
N PRO A 74 7.76 -16.63 -1.62
CA PRO A 74 7.84 -17.21 -2.97
C PRO A 74 7.84 -16.15 -4.07
N SER A 75 8.80 -16.23 -4.99
CA SER A 75 8.93 -15.22 -6.05
C SER A 75 7.84 -15.39 -7.13
N ILE A 76 7.49 -14.31 -7.83
CA ILE A 76 6.57 -14.33 -8.98
C ILE A 76 6.99 -15.42 -9.98
N ASN A 77 8.26 -15.44 -10.37
CA ASN A 77 8.78 -16.44 -11.30
C ASN A 77 8.58 -17.88 -10.80
N SER A 78 8.92 -18.17 -9.53
CA SER A 78 8.79 -19.52 -8.98
C SER A 78 7.35 -20.00 -8.90
N VAL A 79 6.40 -19.09 -8.64
CA VAL A 79 4.97 -19.40 -8.56
C VAL A 79 4.39 -19.57 -9.96
N LEU A 80 4.72 -18.68 -10.88
CA LEU A 80 4.25 -18.75 -12.27
C LEU A 80 4.70 -20.02 -12.98
N LYS A 81 5.95 -20.49 -12.75
CA LYS A 81 6.41 -21.79 -13.26
C LYS A 81 5.59 -22.98 -12.76
N LYS A 82 5.05 -22.91 -11.54
CA LYS A 82 4.13 -23.96 -11.02
C LYS A 82 2.76 -23.87 -11.68
N ILE A 83 2.26 -22.65 -11.90
CA ILE A 83 0.97 -22.39 -12.55
C ILE A 83 1.01 -22.85 -14.01
N GLU A 84 2.07 -22.51 -14.75
CA GLU A 84 2.27 -22.92 -16.15
C GLU A 84 2.17 -24.44 -16.31
N LYS A 85 2.87 -25.21 -15.44
CA LYS A 85 2.87 -26.68 -15.47
C LYS A 85 1.50 -27.31 -15.22
N LYS A 86 0.58 -26.58 -14.61
CA LYS A 86 -0.78 -27.07 -14.30
C LYS A 86 -1.78 -26.83 -15.43
N GLY A 87 -1.46 -25.98 -16.41
CA GLY A 87 -2.27 -25.77 -17.59
C GLY A 87 -3.65 -25.15 -17.31
N PHE A 88 -3.74 -24.15 -16.46
CA PHE A 88 -5.01 -23.46 -16.19
C PHE A 88 -5.50 -22.68 -17.41
N ASN A 89 -6.82 -22.67 -17.62
CA ASN A 89 -7.47 -21.92 -18.71
C ASN A 89 -7.52 -20.41 -18.43
N GLU A 90 -7.51 -20.00 -17.17
CA GLU A 90 -7.58 -18.60 -16.75
C GLU A 90 -6.70 -18.36 -15.51
N ILE A 91 -6.05 -17.23 -15.47
CA ILE A 91 -5.29 -16.73 -14.30
C ILE A 91 -5.86 -15.38 -13.91
N ILE A 92 -6.28 -15.26 -12.65
CA ILE A 92 -6.71 -14.00 -12.04
C ILE A 92 -5.54 -13.43 -11.24
N LEU A 93 -5.04 -12.27 -11.65
CA LEU A 93 -3.99 -11.53 -10.97
C LEU A 93 -4.63 -10.53 -10.01
N PHE A 94 -4.37 -10.68 -8.73
CA PHE A 94 -4.91 -9.80 -7.70
C PHE A 94 -3.79 -9.21 -6.83
N PRO A 95 -3.17 -8.09 -7.25
CA PRO A 95 -2.30 -7.30 -6.38
C PRO A 95 -3.13 -6.76 -5.22
N ILE A 96 -2.70 -7.05 -3.98
CA ILE A 96 -3.48 -6.67 -2.79
C ILE A 96 -3.21 -5.22 -2.34
N PHE A 97 -3.11 -4.31 -3.29
CA PHE A 97 -3.01 -2.87 -3.10
C PHE A 97 -4.33 -2.22 -3.50
N PRO A 98 -5.07 -1.63 -2.54
CA PRO A 98 -6.39 -1.07 -2.83
C PRO A 98 -6.34 0.08 -3.85
N GLN A 99 -5.37 0.96 -3.70
CA GLN A 99 -5.12 2.09 -4.59
C GLN A 99 -4.03 1.72 -5.60
N TYR A 100 -4.28 1.98 -6.87
CA TYR A 100 -3.29 1.75 -7.92
C TYR A 100 -2.08 2.69 -7.76
N SER A 101 -0.89 2.15 -7.98
CA SER A 101 0.29 2.94 -8.28
C SER A 101 1.24 2.16 -9.19
N SER A 102 2.05 2.88 -9.97
CA SER A 102 3.08 2.26 -10.82
C SER A 102 4.11 1.48 -10.00
N ALA A 103 4.42 1.96 -8.79
CA ALA A 103 5.37 1.33 -7.87
C ALA A 103 4.86 0.03 -7.22
N THR A 104 3.56 -0.17 -7.14
CA THR A 104 2.93 -1.34 -6.51
C THR A 104 2.26 -2.24 -7.54
N THR A 105 1.01 -1.99 -7.86
CA THR A 105 0.24 -2.76 -8.83
C THR A 105 0.92 -2.81 -10.19
N GLY A 106 1.35 -1.67 -10.72
CA GLY A 106 2.06 -1.59 -12.01
C GLY A 106 3.33 -2.43 -12.04
N SER A 107 4.17 -2.31 -11.00
CA SER A 107 5.42 -3.08 -10.90
C SER A 107 5.18 -4.59 -10.78
N PHE A 108 4.13 -5.00 -10.06
CA PHE A 108 3.74 -6.41 -9.96
C PHE A 108 3.26 -6.94 -11.31
N LEU A 109 2.37 -6.22 -11.98
CA LEU A 109 1.81 -6.62 -13.28
C LEU A 109 2.90 -6.67 -14.36
N GLU A 110 3.77 -5.66 -14.45
CA GLU A 110 4.90 -5.65 -15.37
C GLU A 110 5.77 -6.90 -15.23
N LYS A 111 6.17 -7.23 -14.00
CA LYS A 111 6.99 -8.42 -13.75
C LYS A 111 6.26 -9.70 -14.12
N THR A 112 4.98 -9.79 -13.79
CA THR A 112 4.14 -10.95 -14.06
C THR A 112 3.94 -11.15 -15.56
N PHE A 113 3.58 -10.10 -16.29
CA PHE A 113 3.41 -10.16 -17.74
C PHE A 113 4.71 -10.50 -18.48
N LYS A 114 5.83 -9.95 -18.03
CA LYS A 114 7.15 -10.30 -18.58
C LYS A 114 7.47 -11.79 -18.43
N GLU A 115 7.08 -12.42 -17.33
CA GLU A 115 7.28 -13.87 -17.16
C GLU A 115 6.29 -14.67 -18.02
N ILE A 116 5.02 -14.28 -18.06
CA ILE A 116 3.97 -14.98 -18.83
C ILE A 116 4.20 -14.84 -20.34
N SER A 117 4.74 -13.73 -20.82
CA SER A 117 4.99 -13.50 -22.24
C SER A 117 5.94 -14.51 -22.89
N SER A 118 6.71 -15.24 -22.09
CA SER A 118 7.60 -16.30 -22.56
C SER A 118 6.94 -17.69 -22.63
N TRP A 119 5.70 -17.83 -22.24
CA TRP A 119 5.00 -19.11 -22.24
C TRP A 119 4.56 -19.52 -23.65
N THR A 120 4.62 -20.81 -23.95
CA THR A 120 4.13 -21.35 -25.23
C THR A 120 2.63 -21.17 -25.38
N VAL A 121 1.88 -21.34 -24.29
CA VAL A 121 0.43 -21.11 -24.25
C VAL A 121 0.13 -20.10 -23.15
N ILE A 122 -0.42 -18.96 -23.54
CA ILE A 122 -0.85 -17.92 -22.60
C ILE A 122 -2.34 -18.10 -22.36
N PRO A 123 -2.76 -18.44 -21.13
CA PRO A 123 -4.17 -18.55 -20.77
C PRO A 123 -4.84 -17.18 -20.73
N LYS A 124 -6.16 -17.15 -20.57
CA LYS A 124 -6.88 -15.89 -20.30
C LYS A 124 -6.32 -15.25 -19.01
N ILE A 125 -5.96 -13.97 -19.07
CA ILE A 125 -5.47 -13.21 -17.91
C ILE A 125 -6.52 -12.17 -17.56
N THR A 126 -6.99 -12.22 -16.32
CA THR A 126 -7.88 -11.20 -15.71
C THR A 126 -7.09 -10.49 -14.61
N THR A 127 -7.12 -9.17 -14.59
CA THR A 127 -6.44 -8.36 -13.56
C THR A 127 -7.44 -7.61 -12.71
N ILE A 128 -7.22 -7.61 -11.39
CA ILE A 128 -7.89 -6.70 -10.45
C ILE A 128 -6.86 -5.64 -10.10
N ASP A 129 -6.93 -4.51 -10.76
CA ASP A 129 -5.89 -3.47 -10.70
C ASP A 129 -6.03 -2.55 -9.48
N GLN A 130 -7.25 -2.32 -9.01
CA GLN A 130 -7.56 -1.55 -7.80
C GLN A 130 -8.93 -1.93 -7.23
N PHE A 131 -9.15 -1.62 -5.96
CA PHE A 131 -10.41 -1.92 -5.25
C PHE A 131 -10.66 -0.96 -4.09
N TYR A 132 -10.12 0.26 -4.16
CA TYR A 132 -10.16 1.29 -3.13
C TYR A 132 -11.59 1.70 -2.74
N ASP A 133 -12.56 1.55 -3.63
CA ASP A 133 -13.98 1.89 -3.48
C ASP A 133 -14.87 0.66 -3.24
N ASN A 134 -14.30 -0.55 -3.26
CA ASN A 134 -15.10 -1.77 -3.10
C ASN A 134 -15.87 -1.75 -1.77
N PRO A 135 -17.19 -1.93 -1.78
CA PRO A 135 -18.02 -1.82 -0.56
C PRO A 135 -17.61 -2.77 0.56
N LYS A 136 -17.10 -3.97 0.25
CA LYS A 136 -16.63 -4.93 1.26
C LYS A 136 -15.31 -4.49 1.87
N PHE A 137 -14.41 -3.94 1.07
CA PHE A 137 -13.16 -3.36 1.54
C PHE A 137 -13.44 -2.17 2.47
N ILE A 138 -14.27 -1.22 2.05
CA ILE A 138 -14.67 -0.06 2.87
C ILE A 138 -15.32 -0.53 4.17
N ASN A 139 -16.25 -1.50 4.12
CA ASN A 139 -16.93 -2.01 5.31
C ASN A 139 -15.96 -2.66 6.30
N ALA A 140 -14.93 -3.37 5.83
CA ALA A 140 -13.94 -3.97 6.73
C ALA A 140 -13.20 -2.91 7.57
N PHE A 141 -12.85 -1.76 6.97
CA PHE A 141 -12.27 -0.63 7.71
C PHE A 141 -13.29 0.01 8.68
N VAL A 142 -14.51 0.21 8.22
CA VAL A 142 -15.59 0.75 9.07
C VAL A 142 -15.83 -0.12 10.30
N GLU A 143 -15.89 -1.45 10.16
CA GLU A 143 -16.05 -2.39 11.25
C GLU A 143 -14.87 -2.32 12.24
N ASN A 144 -13.65 -2.21 11.74
CA ASN A 144 -12.47 -2.06 12.59
C ASN A 144 -12.46 -0.71 13.34
N ILE A 145 -12.76 0.38 12.66
CA ILE A 145 -12.80 1.72 13.25
C ILE A 145 -13.90 1.79 14.34
N LYS A 146 -15.05 1.17 14.13
CA LYS A 146 -16.16 1.14 15.09
C LYS A 146 -15.86 0.37 16.38
N LYS A 147 -14.77 -0.39 16.46
CA LYS A 147 -14.33 -1.00 17.73
C LYS A 147 -13.79 0.03 18.71
N PHE A 148 -13.46 1.23 18.25
CA PHE A 148 -12.98 2.33 19.07
C PHE A 148 -14.11 3.33 19.34
N ASP A 149 -14.12 3.89 20.54
CA ASP A 149 -15.02 5.00 20.87
C ASP A 149 -14.49 6.30 20.23
N LEU A 150 -15.02 6.63 19.06
CA LEU A 150 -14.56 7.76 18.25
C LEU A 150 -14.77 9.13 18.91
N LYS A 151 -15.57 9.21 19.99
CA LYS A 151 -15.76 10.45 20.75
C LYS A 151 -14.52 10.81 21.55
N LYS A 152 -13.73 9.81 21.95
CA LYS A 152 -12.50 9.99 22.76
C LYS A 152 -11.33 10.55 21.98
N TYR A 153 -11.40 10.56 20.64
CA TYR A 153 -10.32 11.06 19.80
C TYR A 153 -10.60 12.46 19.29
N ASP A 154 -9.62 13.34 19.38
CA ASP A 154 -9.70 14.70 18.86
C ASP A 154 -9.69 14.69 17.33
N LYS A 155 -8.88 13.80 16.74
CA LYS A 155 -8.78 13.61 15.29
C LYS A 155 -8.66 12.13 14.92
N VAL A 156 -9.12 11.82 13.71
CA VAL A 156 -8.90 10.53 13.03
C VAL A 156 -8.06 10.79 11.77
N ILE A 157 -6.87 10.23 11.75
CA ILE A 157 -5.91 10.40 10.66
C ILE A 157 -5.95 9.17 9.77
N PHE A 158 -6.28 9.36 8.49
CA PHE A 158 -6.16 8.33 7.47
C PHE A 158 -4.79 8.46 6.82
N SER A 159 -3.87 7.58 7.20
CA SER A 159 -2.48 7.63 6.78
C SER A 159 -2.20 6.63 5.68
N TYR A 160 -1.79 7.12 4.53
CA TYR A 160 -1.43 6.33 3.35
C TYR A 160 0.08 6.33 3.14
N HIS A 161 0.61 5.33 2.43
CA HIS A 161 2.02 5.38 2.05
C HIS A 161 2.26 6.50 1.04
N GLY A 162 3.23 7.35 1.30
CA GLY A 162 3.60 8.42 0.37
C GLY A 162 4.26 7.88 -0.91
N LEU A 163 4.13 8.64 -1.98
CA LEU A 163 4.79 8.40 -3.26
C LEU A 163 5.44 9.69 -3.76
N PRO A 164 6.53 9.61 -4.56
CA PRO A 164 7.05 10.78 -5.27
C PRO A 164 5.98 11.40 -6.17
N VAL A 165 5.84 12.73 -6.15
CA VAL A 165 4.89 13.44 -7.01
C VAL A 165 5.17 13.19 -8.49
N SER A 166 6.44 13.00 -8.87
CA SER A 166 6.81 12.63 -10.24
C SER A 166 6.10 11.36 -10.75
N GLN A 167 5.89 10.36 -9.89
CA GLN A 167 5.16 9.15 -10.27
C GLN A 167 3.66 9.39 -10.47
N LEU A 168 3.08 10.39 -9.81
CA LEU A 168 1.69 10.79 -10.01
C LEU A 168 1.53 11.59 -11.31
N ASN A 169 2.50 12.43 -11.63
CA ASN A 169 2.51 13.20 -12.88
C ASN A 169 2.57 12.28 -14.11
N GLU A 170 3.25 11.12 -14.01
CA GLU A 170 3.36 10.15 -15.10
C GLU A 170 2.04 9.40 -15.41
N VAL A 171 1.01 9.54 -14.57
CA VAL A 171 -0.30 8.92 -14.82
C VAL A 171 -1.07 9.63 -15.92
N TYR A 172 -0.76 10.89 -16.19
CA TYR A 172 -1.44 11.74 -17.15
C TYR A 172 -0.48 12.22 -18.22
N GLU A 173 -0.96 12.31 -19.45
CA GLU A 173 -0.17 12.82 -20.58
C GLU A 173 0.05 14.33 -20.48
N GLU A 174 -0.92 15.04 -19.89
CA GLU A 174 -0.87 16.50 -19.76
C GLU A 174 -1.13 16.97 -18.33
N GLY A 175 -0.43 18.01 -17.93
CA GLY A 175 -0.57 18.67 -16.64
C GLY A 175 0.17 17.99 -15.50
N LEU A 176 0.22 18.66 -14.35
CA LEU A 176 0.85 18.19 -13.14
C LEU A 176 -0.21 17.73 -12.13
N CYS A 177 0.17 16.86 -11.21
CA CYS A 177 -0.69 16.45 -10.09
C CYS A 177 -1.16 17.66 -9.25
N SER A 178 -0.34 18.72 -9.16
CA SER A 178 -0.68 19.97 -8.46
C SER A 178 -1.83 20.75 -9.09
N ASP A 179 -2.09 20.54 -10.38
CA ASP A 179 -3.08 21.28 -11.15
C ASP A 179 -4.48 20.62 -11.10
N ARG A 180 -4.61 19.58 -10.30
CA ARG A 180 -5.83 18.77 -10.19
C ARG A 180 -6.30 18.74 -8.75
N ASP A 181 -7.60 18.88 -8.54
CA ASP A 181 -8.26 18.85 -7.22
C ASP A 181 -8.40 17.42 -6.69
N CYS A 182 -7.28 16.68 -6.69
CA CYS A 182 -7.25 15.27 -6.25
C CYS A 182 -7.64 15.07 -4.77
N GLU A 183 -7.66 16.13 -3.96
CA GLU A 183 -8.12 16.10 -2.56
C GLU A 183 -9.64 16.02 -2.45
N GLU A 184 -10.36 16.38 -3.49
CA GLU A 184 -11.81 16.16 -3.56
C GLU A 184 -12.21 14.71 -3.85
N GLY A 185 -11.23 13.84 -4.09
CA GLY A 185 -11.43 12.42 -4.40
C GLY A 185 -11.42 12.14 -5.90
N VAL A 186 -12.10 11.06 -6.28
CA VAL A 186 -12.13 10.63 -7.68
C VAL A 186 -13.21 11.37 -8.45
N HIS A 187 -12.83 12.00 -9.54
CA HIS A 187 -13.72 12.67 -10.48
C HIS A 187 -13.11 12.66 -11.89
N GLY A 188 -13.95 12.71 -12.94
CA GLY A 188 -13.49 12.76 -14.31
C GLY A 188 -12.51 11.64 -14.67
N ASP A 189 -11.32 12.00 -15.09
CA ASP A 189 -10.27 11.12 -15.58
C ASP A 189 -9.24 10.70 -14.54
N ASN A 190 -9.39 11.14 -13.25
CA ASN A 190 -8.37 10.92 -12.24
C ASN A 190 -8.45 9.58 -11.48
N HIS A 191 -9.20 8.61 -11.97
CA HIS A 191 -9.44 7.31 -11.32
C HIS A 191 -8.18 6.45 -11.11
N TYR A 192 -7.09 6.71 -11.81
CA TYR A 192 -5.78 6.10 -11.56
C TYR A 192 -4.83 6.99 -10.74
N CYS A 193 -5.24 8.19 -10.37
CA CYS A 193 -4.44 9.03 -9.49
C CYS A 193 -4.41 8.44 -8.08
N TYR A 194 -3.23 8.02 -7.62
CA TYR A 194 -3.05 7.48 -6.28
C TYR A 194 -3.54 8.42 -5.18
N LYS A 195 -3.24 9.73 -5.29
CA LYS A 195 -3.71 10.74 -4.33
C LYS A 195 -5.23 10.78 -4.30
N ALA A 196 -5.88 10.90 -5.46
CA ALA A 196 -7.34 10.97 -5.55
C ALA A 196 -8.02 9.73 -4.96
N THR A 197 -7.53 8.52 -5.27
CA THR A 197 -8.09 7.27 -4.74
C THR A 197 -7.89 7.12 -3.24
N CYS A 198 -6.80 7.65 -2.66
CA CYS A 198 -6.62 7.72 -1.21
C CYS A 198 -7.65 8.65 -0.54
N PHE A 199 -7.85 9.86 -1.08
CA PHE A 199 -8.86 10.79 -0.57
C PHE A 199 -10.27 10.23 -0.72
N GLU A 200 -10.59 9.60 -1.85
CA GLU A 200 -11.89 8.95 -2.06
C GLU A 200 -12.12 7.80 -1.08
N THR A 201 -11.10 6.97 -0.81
CA THR A 201 -11.20 5.92 0.23
C THR A 201 -11.56 6.51 1.59
N THR A 202 -10.88 7.59 2.00
CA THR A 202 -11.18 8.31 3.25
C THR A 202 -12.61 8.81 3.26
N LYS A 203 -13.06 9.44 2.19
CA LYS A 203 -14.42 9.98 2.03
C LYS A 203 -15.48 8.88 2.12
N LEU A 204 -15.26 7.75 1.44
CA LEU A 204 -16.17 6.61 1.46
C LEU A 204 -16.27 5.96 2.86
N ILE A 205 -15.16 5.84 3.58
CA ILE A 205 -15.16 5.38 4.97
C ILE A 205 -15.91 6.38 5.85
N ASN A 206 -15.58 7.69 5.73
CA ASN A 206 -16.22 8.72 6.54
C ASN A 206 -17.73 8.82 6.30
N LYS A 207 -18.20 8.64 5.07
CA LYS A 207 -19.64 8.57 4.77
C LYS A 207 -20.38 7.52 5.61
N LYS A 208 -19.69 6.44 6.02
CA LYS A 208 -20.26 5.35 6.83
C LYS A 208 -20.06 5.54 8.34
N ILE A 209 -18.95 6.12 8.77
CA ILE A 209 -18.71 6.39 10.20
C ILE A 209 -19.31 7.73 10.65
N LYS A 210 -19.61 8.64 9.73
CA LYS A 210 -20.31 9.92 9.92
C LYS A 210 -19.63 10.87 10.92
N LEU A 211 -18.30 10.95 10.87
CA LEU A 211 -17.59 11.95 11.66
C LEU A 211 -17.64 13.33 10.98
N PRO A 212 -17.66 14.42 11.78
CA PRO A 212 -17.52 15.76 11.23
C PRO A 212 -16.20 15.90 10.44
N ASN A 213 -16.22 16.57 9.29
CA ASN A 213 -15.03 16.73 8.45
C ASN A 213 -13.83 17.33 9.20
N LYS A 214 -14.09 18.25 10.14
CA LYS A 214 -13.04 18.83 11.00
C LYS A 214 -12.29 17.80 11.87
N LYS A 215 -12.84 16.60 12.08
CA LYS A 215 -12.17 15.50 12.80
C LYS A 215 -11.35 14.60 11.89
N ILE A 216 -11.52 14.69 10.57
CA ILE A 216 -10.89 13.81 9.59
C ILE A 216 -9.66 14.50 9.00
N VAL A 217 -8.56 13.76 8.91
CA VAL A 217 -7.34 14.21 8.24
C VAL A 217 -6.82 13.08 7.36
N THR A 218 -6.55 13.37 6.10
CA THR A 218 -5.82 12.47 5.20
C THR A 218 -4.37 12.90 5.15
N SER A 219 -3.43 11.96 5.28
CA SER A 219 -2.00 12.24 5.26
C SER A 219 -1.20 11.09 4.64
N PHE A 220 0.07 11.38 4.33
CA PHE A 220 0.97 10.43 3.66
C PHE A 220 2.25 10.25 4.48
N GLN A 221 2.59 8.98 4.75
CA GLN A 221 3.74 8.58 5.54
C GLN A 221 4.93 8.11 4.69
N SER A 222 6.06 7.86 5.31
CA SER A 222 7.24 7.20 4.71
C SER A 222 7.88 7.99 3.57
N ARG A 223 7.80 9.33 3.62
CA ARG A 223 8.50 10.19 2.65
C ARG A 223 10.02 10.05 2.77
N LEU A 224 10.70 10.24 1.66
CA LEU A 224 12.16 10.38 1.64
C LEU A 224 12.60 11.85 1.59
N ASP A 225 11.82 12.70 0.91
CA ASP A 225 12.14 14.11 0.71
C ASP A 225 10.87 14.96 0.54
N SER A 226 11.04 16.23 0.26
CA SER A 226 9.93 17.19 0.08
C SER A 226 9.15 17.05 -1.23
N GLY A 227 9.67 16.30 -2.20
CA GLY A 227 9.03 16.03 -3.50
C GLY A 227 7.99 14.91 -3.47
N TRP A 228 7.60 14.47 -2.25
CA TRP A 228 6.58 13.43 -2.06
C TRP A 228 5.19 14.01 -1.86
N VAL A 229 4.18 13.19 -2.02
CA VAL A 229 2.76 13.57 -1.87
C VAL A 229 2.49 14.10 -0.47
N LYS A 230 1.83 15.24 -0.41
CA LYS A 230 1.42 15.94 0.82
C LYS A 230 -0.08 15.73 1.10
N PRO A 231 -0.52 16.00 2.37
CA PRO A 231 0.26 16.41 3.55
C PRO A 231 1.03 15.26 4.19
N PHE A 232 2.19 15.54 4.77
CA PHE A 232 3.05 14.53 5.42
C PHE A 232 2.53 14.16 6.80
N SER A 233 2.46 12.86 7.12
CA SER A 233 1.90 12.38 8.39
C SER A 233 2.68 12.87 9.61
N ASP A 234 4.02 12.89 9.56
CA ASP A 234 4.87 13.40 10.63
C ASP A 234 4.57 14.88 10.94
N LYS A 235 4.46 15.71 9.91
CA LYS A 235 4.12 17.12 10.07
C LYS A 235 2.69 17.31 10.58
N VAL A 236 1.73 16.58 10.02
CA VAL A 236 0.31 16.65 10.45
C VAL A 236 0.18 16.31 11.94
N ILE A 237 0.83 15.25 12.41
CA ILE A 237 0.78 14.84 13.81
C ILE A 237 1.38 15.93 14.71
N LYS A 238 2.51 16.51 14.32
CA LYS A 238 3.15 17.60 15.04
C LYS A 238 2.27 18.85 15.11
N ASP A 239 1.75 19.31 13.98
CA ASP A 239 0.89 20.50 13.90
C ASP A 239 -0.39 20.30 14.73
N LEU A 240 -0.98 19.09 14.75
CA LEU A 240 -2.12 18.77 15.58
C LEU A 240 -1.78 18.78 17.07
N ALA A 241 -0.65 18.24 17.49
CA ALA A 241 -0.20 18.27 18.86
C ALA A 241 0.05 19.71 19.36
N GLU A 242 0.71 20.53 18.53
CA GLU A 242 0.94 21.95 18.80
C GLU A 242 -0.38 22.75 18.88
N SER A 243 -1.43 22.35 18.15
CA SER A 243 -2.78 22.93 18.22
C SER A 243 -3.62 22.43 19.40
N GLY A 244 -3.05 21.57 20.26
CA GLY A 244 -3.68 21.10 21.49
C GLY A 244 -4.44 19.77 21.37
N ALA A 245 -4.34 19.05 20.26
CA ALA A 245 -4.90 17.70 20.16
C ALA A 245 -4.12 16.73 21.07
N LYS A 246 -4.87 15.99 21.90
CA LYS A 246 -4.30 15.06 22.91
C LYS A 246 -4.48 13.59 22.53
N SER A 247 -5.42 13.30 21.64
CA SER A 247 -5.75 11.92 21.28
C SER A 247 -6.01 11.78 19.78
N LEU A 248 -5.28 10.90 19.15
CA LEU A 248 -5.34 10.65 17.70
C LEU A 248 -5.65 9.17 17.45
N LEU A 249 -6.57 8.88 16.54
CA LEU A 249 -6.74 7.53 16.00
C LEU A 249 -6.15 7.51 14.59
N VAL A 250 -5.18 6.63 14.35
CA VAL A 250 -4.56 6.48 13.04
C VAL A 250 -5.10 5.22 12.35
N VAL A 251 -5.50 5.37 11.10
CA VAL A 251 -6.02 4.31 10.24
C VAL A 251 -5.21 4.29 8.95
N SER A 252 -4.76 3.12 8.50
CA SER A 252 -3.87 3.01 7.33
C SER A 252 -4.52 2.20 6.19
N PRO A 253 -5.42 2.78 5.37
CA PRO A 253 -6.23 2.02 4.41
C PRO A 253 -5.49 1.58 3.13
N SER A 254 -4.24 1.97 2.93
CA SER A 254 -3.42 1.42 1.84
C SER A 254 -2.81 0.06 2.17
N PHE A 255 -2.90 -0.37 3.42
CA PHE A 255 -2.31 -1.62 3.89
C PHE A 255 -3.41 -2.64 4.20
N THR A 256 -3.50 -3.68 3.40
CA THR A 256 -4.47 -4.78 3.58
C THR A 256 -3.95 -5.90 4.46
N ILE A 257 -2.66 -5.89 4.75
CA ILE A 257 -1.95 -6.87 5.58
C ILE A 257 -0.96 -6.12 6.46
N ASP A 258 -0.84 -6.56 7.71
CA ASP A 258 0.10 -5.97 8.66
C ASP A 258 1.54 -6.09 8.19
N CYS A 259 2.25 -4.99 8.28
CA CYS A 259 3.63 -4.82 7.85
C CYS A 259 4.36 -3.85 8.80
N LEU A 260 5.58 -3.47 8.47
CA LEU A 260 6.39 -2.55 9.28
C LEU A 260 5.63 -1.25 9.59
N GLU A 261 5.01 -0.69 8.56
CA GLU A 261 4.32 0.60 8.62
C GLU A 261 3.06 0.56 9.50
N THR A 262 2.36 -0.55 9.56
CA THR A 262 1.15 -0.68 10.40
C THR A 262 1.46 -1.09 11.83
N CYS A 263 2.54 -1.82 12.06
CA CYS A 263 2.87 -2.36 13.36
C CYS A 263 3.81 -1.47 14.19
N LEU A 264 4.72 -0.70 13.57
CA LEU A 264 5.71 0.08 14.30
C LEU A 264 5.51 1.60 14.24
N LEU A 265 5.09 2.15 13.09
CA LEU A 265 4.99 3.61 12.97
C LEU A 265 3.95 4.25 13.91
N TYR A 266 3.03 3.46 14.44
CA TYR A 266 1.91 3.95 15.25
C TYR A 266 1.72 3.20 16.57
N THR A 267 2.60 2.25 16.91
CA THR A 267 2.55 1.48 18.15
C THR A 267 3.70 1.77 19.10
N SER A 268 4.82 2.30 18.61
CA SER A 268 5.85 2.88 19.47
C SER A 268 5.40 4.28 19.89
N ASP A 269 5.60 4.62 21.17
CA ASP A 269 5.42 5.98 21.67
C ASP A 269 6.18 6.94 20.76
N ALA A 270 5.45 7.74 19.99
CA ALA A 270 6.01 8.73 19.08
C ALA A 270 6.82 9.85 19.81
N ALA A 271 6.98 9.72 21.12
CA ALA A 271 7.72 10.63 21.98
C ALA A 271 9.24 10.36 22.00
N ASP A 272 9.73 9.19 21.58
CA ASP A 272 11.14 8.81 21.75
C ASP A 272 11.97 8.69 20.46
N GLU A 273 11.41 8.91 19.27
CA GLU A 273 12.23 9.02 18.07
C GLU A 273 12.80 10.45 17.91
N LYS A 274 13.93 10.70 18.56
CA LYS A 274 14.85 11.75 18.12
C LYS A 274 15.42 11.34 16.75
N VAL A 275 14.99 12.06 15.74
CA VAL A 275 15.58 12.05 14.38
C VAL A 275 16.94 12.72 14.43
#